data_486db9860551cf80887bc0a35b9d1a01
#
_entry.id   486db9860551cf80887bc0a35b9d1a01
#
_cell.length_a   1.000
_cell.length_b   1.000
_cell.length_c   1.000
_cell.angle_alpha   90.00
_cell.angle_beta   90.00
_cell.angle_gamma   90.00
#
_symmetry.space_group_name_H-M   'P 1'
#
loop_
_entity.id
_entity.type
_entity.pdbx_description
1 polymer ?
#
loop_
_entity_poly.entity_id
_entity_poly.type
_entity_poly.pdbx_seq_one_letter_code
_entity_poly.pdbx_strand_id
1 'polypeptide(L)'
;MPTNGLAMITKLMKANMGIMITASHNPYDDNGMKLFGPDGMKLSDNIEKRIEKIIDAKTEKHLIHPEKLGRVKRLETGTDLYIDILKKNFQKNFNLKNIKIVLDCANGAGYKAGPKLLRSLGAKVTCIGTSPNGLNINQNCGSTFPKKIQSAVKKYKAHIGIALDGDADRVILCDEKGTIIDGDQIIAMLATRWRQKKLLKGGVVGTLMSNYGLEKYLSLIHISEPTRLSG
;
A
#
# COMPACT_ATOMS: atom_id res chain seq x y z
N MET A 1 -0.46 -6.18 9.04
CA MET A 1 -1.31 -5.08 8.55
C MET A 1 -0.49 -4.24 7.58
N PRO A 2 -1.02 -3.78 6.43
CA PRO A 2 -0.35 -2.84 5.53
C PRO A 2 0.03 -1.52 6.20
N THR A 3 1.10 -0.87 5.72
CA THR A 3 1.58 0.42 6.23
C THR A 3 0.48 1.48 6.23
N ASN A 4 -0.26 1.60 5.13
CA ASN A 4 -1.40 2.51 5.03
C ASN A 4 -2.52 2.18 6.04
N GLY A 5 -2.69 0.90 6.39
CA GLY A 5 -3.66 0.47 7.39
C GLY A 5 -3.33 0.99 8.78
N LEU A 6 -2.05 0.97 9.17
CA LEU A 6 -1.62 1.56 10.44
C LEU A 6 -1.89 3.06 10.48
N ALA A 7 -1.52 3.79 9.42
CA ALA A 7 -1.76 5.24 9.32
C ALA A 7 -3.25 5.59 9.50
N MET A 8 -4.14 4.86 8.81
CA MET A 8 -5.58 5.06 8.90
C MET A 8 -6.14 4.72 10.30
N ILE A 9 -5.64 3.65 10.92
CA ILE A 9 -6.08 3.24 12.27
C ILE A 9 -5.55 4.20 13.33
N THR A 10 -4.34 4.70 13.21
CA THR A 10 -3.79 5.74 14.09
C THR A 10 -4.74 6.92 14.18
N LYS A 11 -5.19 7.43 13.02
CA LYS A 11 -6.18 8.52 12.95
C LYS A 11 -7.55 8.11 13.50
N LEU A 12 -8.07 6.95 13.11
CA LEU A 12 -9.39 6.46 13.56
C LEU A 12 -9.47 6.33 15.08
N MET A 13 -8.42 5.80 15.68
CA MET A 13 -8.34 5.57 17.14
C MET A 13 -7.93 6.82 17.91
N LYS A 14 -7.67 7.93 17.24
CA LYS A 14 -7.14 9.17 17.84
C LYS A 14 -5.88 8.89 18.66
N ALA A 15 -5.03 7.98 18.18
CA ALA A 15 -3.76 7.67 18.83
C ALA A 15 -2.78 8.84 18.65
N ASN A 16 -1.92 9.06 19.62
CA ASN A 16 -0.93 10.15 19.55
C ASN A 16 0.15 9.89 18.50
N MET A 17 0.46 8.63 18.22
CA MET A 17 1.44 8.22 17.22
C MET A 17 1.18 6.78 16.75
N GLY A 18 1.51 6.51 15.50
CA GLY A 18 1.60 5.18 14.93
C GLY A 18 3.04 4.83 14.59
N ILE A 19 3.46 3.60 14.88
CA ILE A 19 4.80 3.10 14.53
C ILE A 19 4.64 1.83 13.71
N MET A 20 5.17 1.83 12.48
CA MET A 20 5.23 0.66 11.62
C MET A 20 6.66 0.16 11.53
N ILE A 21 6.86 -1.10 11.85
CA ILE A 21 8.15 -1.78 11.65
C ILE A 21 8.12 -2.40 10.26
N THR A 22 8.96 -1.90 9.36
CA THR A 22 9.00 -2.34 7.96
C THR A 22 10.28 -1.86 7.26
N ALA A 23 10.79 -2.67 6.36
CA ALA A 23 11.79 -2.28 5.36
C ALA A 23 11.20 -2.27 3.94
N SER A 24 9.88 -2.05 3.80
CA SER A 24 9.16 -1.93 2.54
C SER A 24 9.34 -3.17 1.64
N HIS A 25 10.07 -3.03 0.54
CA HIS A 25 10.29 -4.06 -0.46
C HIS A 25 11.63 -4.80 -0.32
N ASN A 26 12.38 -4.46 0.71
CA ASN A 26 13.67 -5.08 0.97
C ASN A 26 13.52 -6.54 1.46
N PRO A 27 14.59 -7.35 1.45
CA PRO A 27 14.58 -8.69 2.02
C PRO A 27 14.41 -8.66 3.55
N TYR A 28 14.28 -9.81 4.15
CA TYR A 28 13.90 -9.99 5.56
C TYR A 28 14.96 -9.53 6.56
N ASP A 29 16.21 -9.46 6.17
CA ASP A 29 17.36 -9.03 6.98
C ASP A 29 17.46 -7.51 7.14
N ASP A 30 16.77 -6.75 6.30
CA ASP A 30 16.59 -5.32 6.47
C ASP A 30 15.40 -5.01 7.38
N ASN A 31 15.52 -3.94 8.15
CA ASN A 31 14.45 -3.45 9.00
C ASN A 31 14.45 -1.92 9.11
N GLY A 32 13.33 -1.36 9.55
CA GLY A 32 13.18 0.08 9.71
C GLY A 32 11.89 0.44 10.43
N MET A 33 11.70 1.72 10.68
CA MET A 33 10.49 2.25 11.29
C MET A 33 9.92 3.40 10.46
N LYS A 34 8.61 3.39 10.24
CA LYS A 34 7.86 4.52 9.69
C LYS A 34 6.98 5.10 10.81
N LEU A 35 7.09 6.40 11.06
CA LEU A 35 6.38 7.08 12.14
C LEU A 35 5.23 7.93 11.57
N PHE A 36 4.06 7.82 12.18
CA PHE A 36 2.85 8.53 11.78
C PHE A 36 2.32 9.38 12.93
N GLY A 37 1.91 10.61 12.63
CA GLY A 37 1.25 11.50 13.58
C GLY A 37 -0.21 11.12 13.84
N PRO A 38 -0.89 11.83 14.76
CA PRO A 38 -2.29 11.58 15.12
C PRO A 38 -3.28 11.83 13.96
N ASP A 39 -2.85 12.55 12.95
CA ASP A 39 -3.58 12.78 11.69
C ASP A 39 -3.45 11.63 10.69
N GLY A 40 -2.61 10.63 10.98
CA GLY A 40 -2.29 9.51 10.10
C GLY A 40 -1.30 9.86 9.00
N MET A 41 -0.65 11.03 9.05
CA MET A 41 0.39 11.42 8.10
C MET A 41 1.77 11.02 8.62
N LYS A 42 2.70 10.70 7.71
CA LYS A 42 4.10 10.45 8.07
C LYS A 42 4.67 11.69 8.77
N LEU A 43 5.47 11.50 9.81
CA LEU A 43 6.15 12.61 10.46
C LEU A 43 7.12 13.30 9.48
N SER A 44 7.31 14.61 9.67
CA SER A 44 8.27 15.35 8.85
C SER A 44 9.70 14.92 9.16
N ASP A 45 10.58 15.00 8.17
CA ASP A 45 12.00 14.66 8.31
C ASP A 45 12.68 15.41 9.45
N ASN A 46 12.24 16.65 9.72
CA ASN A 46 12.76 17.44 10.85
C ASN A 46 12.41 16.82 12.20
N ILE A 47 11.22 16.25 12.34
CA ILE A 47 10.81 15.55 13.57
C ILE A 47 11.55 14.23 13.69
N GLU A 48 11.65 13.46 12.60
CA GLU A 48 12.40 12.20 12.57
C GLU A 48 13.87 12.42 12.99
N LYS A 49 14.56 13.40 12.38
CA LYS A 49 15.93 13.78 12.77
C LYS A 49 16.09 14.21 14.22
N ARG A 50 15.07 14.84 14.82
CA ARG A 50 15.10 15.18 16.24
C ARG A 50 14.96 13.94 17.12
N ILE A 51 14.13 12.97 16.74
CA ILE A 51 13.98 11.69 17.44
C ILE A 51 15.30 10.92 17.39
N GLU A 52 15.90 10.81 16.21
CA GLU A 52 17.21 10.15 16.03
C GLU A 52 18.29 10.76 16.93
N LYS A 53 18.42 12.09 16.95
CA LYS A 53 19.36 12.79 17.86
C LYS A 53 19.13 12.47 19.32
N ILE A 54 17.89 12.33 19.77
CA ILE A 54 17.56 11.98 21.17
C ILE A 54 17.98 10.53 21.45
N ILE A 55 17.75 9.62 20.52
CA ILE A 55 18.15 8.21 20.64
C ILE A 55 19.67 8.09 20.71
N ASP A 56 20.39 8.78 19.81
CA ASP A 56 21.85 8.75 19.74
C ASP A 56 22.52 9.36 20.97
N ALA A 57 21.90 10.38 21.55
CA ALA A 57 22.40 11.02 22.78
C ALA A 57 22.34 10.13 24.03
N LYS A 58 21.70 8.95 23.96
CA LYS A 58 21.54 8.00 25.09
C LYS A 58 21.11 8.68 26.41
N THR A 59 20.19 9.63 26.29
CA THR A 59 19.85 10.51 27.40
C THR A 59 18.83 9.85 28.33
N GLU A 60 19.23 9.39 29.47
CA GLU A 60 18.35 8.82 30.51
C GLU A 60 17.24 9.78 31.00
N LYS A 61 17.44 11.09 30.78
CA LYS A 61 16.46 12.15 31.13
C LYS A 61 15.08 11.99 30.50
N HIS A 62 14.99 11.21 29.42
CA HIS A 62 13.73 10.96 28.67
C HIS A 62 13.04 9.67 29.12
N LEU A 63 13.65 8.90 30.05
CA LEU A 63 13.04 7.68 30.54
C LEU A 63 11.89 8.02 31.50
N ILE A 64 10.77 7.35 31.29
CA ILE A 64 9.61 7.49 32.18
C ILE A 64 9.81 6.64 33.45
N HIS A 65 9.34 7.13 34.60
CA HIS A 65 9.36 6.36 35.84
C HIS A 65 8.56 5.05 35.70
N PRO A 66 9.05 3.91 36.23
CA PRO A 66 8.39 2.59 36.04
C PRO A 66 6.91 2.55 36.42
N GLU A 67 6.47 3.29 37.42
CA GLU A 67 5.04 3.38 37.80
C GLU A 67 4.14 4.05 36.78
N LYS A 68 4.71 4.85 35.86
CA LYS A 68 4.01 5.55 34.80
C LYS A 68 4.05 4.81 33.48
N LEU A 69 4.61 3.60 33.41
CA LEU A 69 4.64 2.79 32.22
C LEU A 69 3.21 2.47 31.73
N GLY A 70 2.97 2.63 30.44
CA GLY A 70 1.71 2.30 29.82
C GLY A 70 1.43 0.78 29.83
N ARG A 71 0.19 0.42 29.51
CA ARG A 71 -0.25 -0.98 29.40
C ARG A 71 -0.38 -1.37 27.95
N VAL A 72 0.10 -2.58 27.60
CA VAL A 72 -0.08 -3.15 26.27
C VAL A 72 -1.50 -3.67 26.11
N LYS A 73 -2.15 -3.31 25.01
CA LYS A 73 -3.44 -3.85 24.60
C LYS A 73 -3.34 -4.32 23.15
N ARG A 74 -3.66 -5.58 22.90
CA ARG A 74 -3.69 -6.13 21.55
C ARG A 74 -5.00 -5.75 20.85
N LEU A 75 -4.91 -5.21 19.61
CA LEU A 75 -6.05 -4.88 18.79
C LEU A 75 -6.32 -6.01 17.80
N GLU A 76 -7.13 -6.98 18.18
CA GLU A 76 -7.45 -8.15 17.33
C GLU A 76 -8.26 -7.76 16.08
N THR A 77 -9.07 -6.71 16.19
CA THR A 77 -9.97 -6.23 15.11
C THR A 77 -9.28 -5.30 14.11
N GLY A 78 -7.98 -5.02 14.25
CA GLY A 78 -7.28 -4.02 13.44
C GLY A 78 -7.40 -4.25 11.93
N THR A 79 -7.30 -5.51 11.49
CA THR A 79 -7.47 -5.85 10.06
C THR A 79 -8.89 -5.58 9.56
N ASP A 80 -9.90 -5.84 10.37
CA ASP A 80 -11.30 -5.62 10.00
C ASP A 80 -11.65 -4.15 9.93
N LEU A 81 -11.19 -3.37 10.89
CA LEU A 81 -11.31 -1.90 10.87
C LEU A 81 -10.68 -1.31 9.60
N TYR A 82 -9.50 -1.79 9.22
CA TYR A 82 -8.86 -1.35 7.98
C TYR A 82 -9.69 -1.69 6.74
N ILE A 83 -10.19 -2.92 6.65
CA ILE A 83 -11.05 -3.35 5.54
C ILE A 83 -12.33 -2.51 5.48
N ASP A 84 -12.94 -2.20 6.60
CA ASP A 84 -14.15 -1.36 6.67
C ASP A 84 -13.88 0.07 6.21
N ILE A 85 -12.71 0.64 6.55
CA ILE A 85 -12.28 1.95 6.03
C ILE A 85 -12.15 1.89 4.51
N LEU A 86 -11.48 0.86 3.97
CA LEU A 86 -11.29 0.71 2.53
C LEU A 86 -12.63 0.56 1.80
N LYS A 87 -13.57 -0.21 2.35
CA LYS A 87 -14.90 -0.41 1.75
C LYS A 87 -15.71 0.87 1.61
N LYS A 88 -15.53 1.84 2.50
CA LYS A 88 -16.22 3.15 2.41
C LYS A 88 -15.87 3.93 1.15
N ASN A 89 -14.74 3.62 0.50
CA ASN A 89 -14.31 4.26 -0.75
C ASN A 89 -15.01 3.69 -2.00
N PHE A 90 -15.70 2.56 -1.86
CA PHE A 90 -16.44 1.95 -2.96
C PHE A 90 -17.90 2.43 -2.98
N GLN A 91 -18.49 2.49 -4.17
CA GLN A 91 -19.94 2.74 -4.30
C GLN A 91 -20.73 1.62 -3.61
N LYS A 92 -21.91 1.94 -3.03
CA LYS A 92 -22.73 0.98 -2.27
C LYS A 92 -22.99 -0.35 -3.00
N ASN A 93 -23.15 -0.32 -4.32
CA ASN A 93 -23.43 -1.50 -5.14
C ASN A 93 -22.21 -2.07 -5.86
N PHE A 94 -21.01 -1.60 -5.51
CA PHE A 94 -19.78 -2.11 -6.12
C PHE A 94 -19.53 -3.55 -5.70
N ASN A 95 -19.32 -4.42 -6.69
CA ASN A 95 -18.94 -5.80 -6.44
C ASN A 95 -18.01 -6.31 -7.54
N LEU A 96 -17.28 -7.35 -7.21
CA LEU A 96 -16.36 -8.09 -8.09
C LEU A 96 -16.89 -9.50 -8.39
N LYS A 97 -18.19 -9.69 -8.36
CA LYS A 97 -18.83 -10.98 -8.66
C LYS A 97 -18.40 -11.46 -10.04
N ASN A 98 -18.03 -12.74 -10.14
CA ASN A 98 -17.50 -13.40 -11.34
C ASN A 98 -16.09 -12.94 -11.78
N ILE A 99 -15.45 -12.00 -11.10
CA ILE A 99 -14.07 -11.65 -11.37
C ILE A 99 -13.14 -12.65 -10.68
N LYS A 100 -12.25 -13.27 -11.47
CA LYS A 100 -11.17 -14.13 -10.99
C LYS A 100 -9.91 -13.30 -10.83
N ILE A 101 -9.35 -13.27 -9.64
CA ILE A 101 -8.16 -12.50 -9.29
C ILE A 101 -7.08 -13.43 -8.80
N VAL A 102 -5.86 -13.30 -9.29
CA VAL A 102 -4.66 -13.78 -8.61
C VAL A 102 -4.10 -12.63 -7.80
N LEU A 103 -3.91 -12.84 -6.50
CA LEU A 103 -3.33 -11.85 -5.60
C LEU A 103 -2.01 -12.39 -5.05
N ASP A 104 -0.92 -11.68 -5.32
CA ASP A 104 0.40 -11.90 -4.73
C ASP A 104 0.63 -10.90 -3.60
N CYS A 105 0.74 -11.38 -2.36
CA CYS A 105 0.95 -10.55 -1.18
C CYS A 105 2.44 -10.51 -0.75
N ALA A 106 3.37 -10.94 -1.57
CA ALA A 106 4.82 -10.91 -1.30
C ALA A 106 5.23 -11.56 0.04
N ASN A 107 4.44 -12.47 0.60
CA ASN A 107 4.55 -12.97 1.99
C ASN A 107 4.66 -11.81 3.01
N GLY A 108 4.09 -10.67 2.71
CA GLY A 108 4.19 -9.44 3.46
C GLY A 108 2.91 -9.06 4.20
N ALA A 109 2.80 -7.81 4.60
CA ALA A 109 1.76 -7.26 5.47
C ALA A 109 0.34 -7.37 4.90
N GLY A 110 0.21 -7.46 3.56
CA GLY A 110 -1.08 -7.59 2.86
C GLY A 110 -1.74 -8.96 2.92
N TYR A 111 -1.07 -10.01 3.42
CA TYR A 111 -1.50 -11.41 3.30
C TYR A 111 -2.85 -11.76 3.92
N LYS A 112 -3.29 -11.03 4.95
CA LYS A 112 -4.61 -11.18 5.55
C LYS A 112 -5.64 -10.21 4.96
N ALA A 113 -5.29 -8.92 4.91
CA ALA A 113 -6.21 -7.86 4.51
C ALA A 113 -6.60 -7.94 3.02
N GLY A 114 -5.63 -8.17 2.14
CA GLY A 114 -5.86 -8.24 0.70
C GLY A 114 -6.87 -9.31 0.29
N PRO A 115 -6.64 -10.59 0.62
CA PRO A 115 -7.60 -11.66 0.31
C PRO A 115 -8.97 -11.43 0.92
N LYS A 116 -9.02 -10.98 2.19
CA LYS A 116 -10.27 -10.75 2.90
C LYS A 116 -11.10 -9.63 2.27
N LEU A 117 -10.46 -8.52 1.90
CA LEU A 117 -11.12 -7.41 1.20
C LEU A 117 -11.71 -7.88 -0.14
N LEU A 118 -10.89 -8.45 -1.02
CA LEU A 118 -11.33 -8.82 -2.36
C LEU A 118 -12.45 -9.88 -2.35
N ARG A 119 -12.35 -10.89 -1.46
CA ARG A 119 -13.42 -11.87 -1.28
C ARG A 119 -14.70 -11.24 -0.74
N SER A 120 -14.59 -10.29 0.18
CA SER A 120 -15.76 -9.58 0.73
C SER A 120 -16.46 -8.69 -0.31
N LEU A 121 -15.77 -8.35 -1.40
CA LEU A 121 -16.33 -7.66 -2.58
C LEU A 121 -16.87 -8.65 -3.64
N GLY A 122 -16.83 -9.96 -3.37
CA GLY A 122 -17.38 -10.99 -4.24
C GLY A 122 -16.42 -11.62 -5.24
N ALA A 123 -15.13 -11.24 -5.24
CA ALA A 123 -14.14 -11.81 -6.15
C ALA A 123 -13.80 -13.28 -5.83
N LYS A 124 -13.50 -14.05 -6.87
CA LYS A 124 -12.85 -15.37 -6.75
C LYS A 124 -11.35 -15.17 -6.69
N VAL A 125 -10.75 -15.27 -5.48
CA VAL A 125 -9.37 -14.92 -5.24
C VAL A 125 -8.49 -16.16 -5.06
N THR A 126 -7.52 -16.33 -5.95
CA THR A 126 -6.38 -17.24 -5.80
C THR A 126 -5.21 -16.47 -5.21
N CYS A 127 -4.72 -16.91 -4.07
CA CYS A 127 -3.64 -16.22 -3.36
C CYS A 127 -2.31 -16.91 -3.58
N ILE A 128 -1.25 -16.13 -3.78
CA ILE A 128 0.15 -16.54 -3.75
C ILE A 128 0.92 -15.57 -2.85
N GLY A 129 2.07 -15.99 -2.33
CA GLY A 129 2.83 -15.15 -1.42
C GLY A 129 2.04 -14.77 -0.14
N THR A 130 1.31 -15.74 0.44
CA THR A 130 0.46 -15.52 1.63
C THR A 130 0.82 -16.40 2.82
N SER A 131 2.01 -16.98 2.80
CA SER A 131 2.52 -17.87 3.87
C SER A 131 3.81 -17.31 4.46
N PRO A 132 3.77 -16.16 5.17
CA PRO A 132 4.96 -15.56 5.75
C PRO A 132 5.56 -16.47 6.82
N ASN A 133 6.88 -16.67 6.76
CA ASN A 133 7.65 -17.46 7.74
C ASN A 133 8.73 -16.64 8.47
N GLY A 134 8.78 -15.33 8.24
CA GLY A 134 9.77 -14.42 8.80
C GLY A 134 11.03 -14.23 7.95
N LEU A 135 11.26 -15.10 6.95
CA LEU A 135 12.48 -15.12 6.13
C LEU A 135 12.20 -15.00 4.63
N ASN A 136 10.93 -15.01 4.21
CA ASN A 136 10.53 -15.12 2.81
C ASN A 136 9.76 -13.92 2.26
N ILE A 137 9.74 -12.79 2.97
CA ILE A 137 9.12 -11.55 2.49
C ILE A 137 9.82 -11.08 1.20
N ASN A 138 9.05 -10.69 0.18
CA ASN A 138 9.54 -10.26 -1.14
C ASN A 138 10.41 -11.28 -1.90
N GLN A 139 10.63 -12.48 -1.37
CA GLN A 139 11.49 -13.46 -1.98
C GLN A 139 10.83 -14.10 -3.21
N ASN A 140 11.30 -13.72 -4.39
CA ASN A 140 10.79 -14.20 -5.68
C ASN A 140 9.26 -14.06 -5.81
N CYS A 141 8.68 -13.02 -5.26
CA CYS A 141 7.24 -12.75 -5.28
C CYS A 141 6.94 -11.26 -5.11
N GLY A 142 5.66 -10.92 -5.29
CA GLY A 142 5.17 -9.55 -5.15
C GLY A 142 5.52 -8.63 -6.32
N SER A 143 5.36 -7.33 -6.11
CA SER A 143 5.51 -6.30 -7.15
C SER A 143 6.94 -6.15 -7.68
N THR A 144 7.94 -6.56 -6.90
CA THR A 144 9.35 -6.53 -7.30
C THR A 144 9.76 -7.74 -8.15
N PHE A 145 8.92 -8.78 -8.22
CA PHE A 145 9.15 -9.98 -9.02
C PHE A 145 7.92 -10.35 -9.87
N PRO A 146 7.59 -9.53 -10.89
CA PRO A 146 6.34 -9.65 -11.66
C PRO A 146 6.19 -10.94 -12.45
N LYS A 147 7.26 -11.66 -12.77
CA LYS A 147 7.21 -12.95 -13.47
C LYS A 147 6.31 -13.98 -12.79
N LYS A 148 6.24 -13.94 -11.46
CA LYS A 148 5.41 -14.88 -10.69
C LYS A 148 3.93 -14.63 -10.90
N ILE A 149 3.48 -13.36 -10.83
CA ILE A 149 2.08 -13.00 -11.05
C ILE A 149 1.65 -13.25 -12.49
N GLN A 150 2.51 -12.97 -13.49
CA GLN A 150 2.26 -13.22 -14.90
C GLN A 150 2.00 -14.70 -15.18
N SER A 151 2.86 -15.58 -14.65
CA SER A 151 2.70 -17.03 -14.77
C SER A 151 1.46 -17.55 -14.07
N ALA A 152 1.16 -17.01 -12.88
CA ALA A 152 0.00 -17.40 -12.09
C ALA A 152 -1.32 -17.00 -12.75
N VAL A 153 -1.43 -15.80 -13.32
CA VAL A 153 -2.63 -15.35 -14.04
C VAL A 153 -2.96 -16.30 -15.18
N LYS A 154 -1.97 -16.66 -16.01
CA LYS A 154 -2.15 -17.63 -17.12
C LYS A 154 -2.55 -19.01 -16.61
N LYS A 155 -1.84 -19.52 -15.58
CA LYS A 155 -2.08 -20.84 -14.98
C LYS A 155 -3.52 -20.98 -14.46
N TYR A 156 -4.00 -19.96 -13.74
CA TYR A 156 -5.32 -20.00 -13.11
C TYR A 156 -6.43 -19.42 -13.98
N LYS A 157 -6.11 -18.99 -15.22
CA LYS A 157 -7.05 -18.34 -16.14
C LYS A 157 -7.81 -17.21 -15.43
N ALA A 158 -7.06 -16.36 -14.72
CA ALA A 158 -7.61 -15.22 -14.01
C ALA A 158 -7.83 -14.03 -14.95
N HIS A 159 -8.77 -13.16 -14.61
CA HIS A 159 -9.03 -11.94 -15.39
C HIS A 159 -8.00 -10.86 -15.10
N ILE A 160 -7.44 -10.86 -13.87
CA ILE A 160 -6.47 -9.86 -13.43
C ILE A 160 -5.53 -10.48 -12.38
N GLY A 161 -4.28 -10.07 -12.43
CA GLY A 161 -3.30 -10.27 -11.37
C GLY A 161 -3.04 -8.98 -10.62
N ILE A 162 -2.88 -9.07 -9.31
CA ILE A 162 -2.51 -7.97 -8.42
C ILE A 162 -1.31 -8.42 -7.62
N ALA A 163 -0.19 -7.73 -7.72
CA ALA A 163 1.01 -8.00 -6.94
C ALA A 163 1.33 -6.80 -6.05
N LEU A 164 1.40 -7.05 -4.75
CA LEU A 164 1.77 -6.08 -3.73
C LEU A 164 3.25 -6.26 -3.37
N ASP A 165 3.87 -5.26 -2.74
CA ASP A 165 5.16 -5.44 -2.09
C ASP A 165 5.00 -5.79 -0.59
N GLY A 166 6.12 -5.91 0.12
CA GLY A 166 6.16 -6.43 1.48
C GLY A 166 5.29 -5.68 2.49
N ASP A 167 5.20 -4.35 2.42
CA ASP A 167 4.34 -3.53 3.28
C ASP A 167 3.03 -3.09 2.62
N ALA A 168 2.80 -3.56 1.38
CA ALA A 168 1.58 -3.36 0.61
C ALA A 168 1.22 -1.88 0.35
N ASP A 169 2.22 -1.04 0.14
CA ASP A 169 2.06 0.36 -0.26
C ASP A 169 2.27 0.57 -1.77
N ARG A 170 2.80 -0.44 -2.48
CA ARG A 170 2.96 -0.45 -3.94
C ARG A 170 2.20 -1.60 -4.57
N VAL A 171 1.77 -1.40 -5.82
CA VAL A 171 1.02 -2.38 -6.58
C VAL A 171 1.47 -2.42 -8.04
N ILE A 172 1.54 -3.63 -8.59
CA ILE A 172 1.63 -3.89 -10.03
C ILE A 172 0.41 -4.72 -10.43
N LEU A 173 -0.19 -4.39 -11.55
CA LEU A 173 -1.28 -5.15 -12.13
C LEU A 173 -0.78 -5.99 -13.31
N CYS A 174 -1.54 -7.03 -13.62
CA CYS A 174 -1.29 -7.91 -14.74
C CYS A 174 -2.64 -8.28 -15.38
N ASP A 175 -2.75 -8.15 -16.70
CA ASP A 175 -3.95 -8.55 -17.43
C ASP A 175 -4.07 -10.08 -17.57
N GLU A 176 -5.16 -10.55 -18.21
CA GLU A 176 -5.43 -11.98 -18.42
C GLU A 176 -4.43 -12.67 -19.35
N LYS A 177 -3.66 -11.89 -20.12
CA LYS A 177 -2.60 -12.39 -21.02
C LYS A 177 -1.24 -12.47 -20.33
N GLY A 178 -1.13 -11.96 -19.12
CA GLY A 178 0.12 -11.86 -18.39
C GLY A 178 0.93 -10.60 -18.73
N THR A 179 0.31 -9.59 -19.37
CA THR A 179 0.96 -8.31 -19.62
C THR A 179 0.95 -7.47 -18.35
N ILE A 180 2.09 -6.91 -17.99
CA ILE A 180 2.20 -6.02 -16.83
C ILE A 180 1.61 -4.66 -17.19
N ILE A 181 0.83 -4.13 -16.25
CA ILE A 181 0.29 -2.77 -16.25
C ILE A 181 0.97 -2.03 -15.11
N ASP A 182 1.83 -1.08 -15.46
CA ASP A 182 2.62 -0.32 -14.50
C ASP A 182 1.85 0.83 -13.84
N GLY A 183 2.51 1.51 -12.89
CA GLY A 183 1.92 2.63 -12.16
C GLY A 183 1.50 3.79 -13.05
N ASP A 184 2.28 4.12 -14.08
CA ASP A 184 1.99 5.21 -15.00
C ASP A 184 0.76 4.91 -15.85
N GLN A 185 0.61 3.67 -16.30
CA GLN A 185 -0.59 3.21 -17.02
C GLN A 185 -1.84 3.25 -16.13
N ILE A 186 -1.70 2.88 -14.84
CA ILE A 186 -2.79 2.97 -13.86
C ILE A 186 -3.20 4.44 -13.65
N ILE A 187 -2.22 5.35 -13.48
CA ILE A 187 -2.48 6.79 -13.35
C ILE A 187 -3.19 7.32 -14.58
N ALA A 188 -2.74 6.98 -15.78
CA ALA A 188 -3.37 7.38 -17.05
C ALA A 188 -4.83 6.92 -17.12
N MET A 189 -5.10 5.66 -16.79
CA MET A 189 -6.44 5.08 -16.76
C MET A 189 -7.36 5.80 -15.76
N LEU A 190 -6.90 6.03 -14.55
CA LEU A 190 -7.66 6.72 -13.50
C LEU A 190 -7.93 8.18 -13.89
N ALA A 191 -6.93 8.90 -14.39
CA ALA A 191 -7.06 10.29 -14.84
C ALA A 191 -8.12 10.41 -15.95
N THR A 192 -8.05 9.52 -16.94
CA THR A 192 -9.05 9.44 -18.03
C THR A 192 -10.45 9.21 -17.49
N ARG A 193 -10.61 8.24 -16.61
CA ARG A 193 -11.91 7.90 -16.03
C ARG A 193 -12.49 9.02 -15.18
N TRP A 194 -11.66 9.66 -14.35
CA TRP A 194 -12.09 10.79 -13.51
C TRP A 194 -12.45 12.02 -14.34
N ARG A 195 -11.69 12.29 -15.43
CA ARG A 195 -12.04 13.34 -16.37
C ARG A 195 -13.40 13.07 -17.04
N GLN A 196 -13.62 11.86 -17.57
CA GLN A 196 -14.90 11.47 -18.18
C GLN A 196 -16.09 11.64 -17.21
N LYS A 197 -15.86 11.32 -15.93
CA LYS A 197 -16.88 11.48 -14.86
C LYS A 197 -16.96 12.89 -14.28
N LYS A 198 -16.19 13.86 -14.79
CA LYS A 198 -16.08 15.23 -14.27
C LYS A 198 -15.67 15.28 -12.77
N LEU A 199 -14.92 14.29 -12.32
CA LEU A 199 -14.42 14.21 -10.94
C LEU A 199 -13.04 14.85 -10.80
N LEU A 200 -12.26 14.96 -11.87
CA LEU A 200 -10.96 15.59 -11.88
C LEU A 200 -11.12 17.11 -11.82
N LYS A 201 -10.68 17.72 -10.72
CA LYS A 201 -10.80 19.17 -10.46
C LYS A 201 -9.49 19.94 -10.65
N GLY A 202 -8.56 19.41 -11.37
CA GLY A 202 -7.24 20.01 -11.59
C GLY A 202 -6.40 19.14 -12.46
N GLY A 203 -5.08 19.26 -12.33
CA GLY A 203 -4.11 18.41 -13.01
C GLY A 203 -3.89 17.07 -12.31
N VAL A 204 -2.97 16.28 -12.85
CA VAL A 204 -2.45 15.06 -12.26
C VAL A 204 -1.03 15.35 -11.78
N VAL A 205 -0.73 15.00 -10.55
CA VAL A 205 0.62 15.12 -9.98
C VAL A 205 1.36 13.81 -10.21
N GLY A 206 2.45 13.85 -10.95
CA GLY A 206 3.38 12.74 -11.14
C GLY A 206 4.65 12.90 -10.29
N THR A 207 5.51 11.90 -10.30
CA THR A 207 6.85 11.95 -9.70
C THR A 207 7.91 12.12 -10.79
N LEU A 208 9.16 12.42 -10.39
CA LEU A 208 10.28 12.43 -11.32
C LEU A 208 10.53 11.08 -12.01
N MET A 209 10.03 10.00 -11.41
CA MET A 209 10.14 8.64 -11.95
C MET A 209 9.06 8.31 -12.99
N SER A 210 8.04 9.17 -13.15
CA SER A 210 7.00 8.96 -14.17
C SER A 210 7.61 9.04 -15.57
N ASN A 211 7.19 8.13 -16.45
CA ASN A 211 7.72 8.06 -17.79
C ASN A 211 7.14 9.16 -18.72
N TYR A 212 7.88 9.51 -19.76
CA TYR A 212 7.46 10.52 -20.74
C TYR A 212 6.15 10.16 -21.45
N GLY A 213 5.83 8.86 -21.56
CA GLY A 213 4.56 8.39 -22.16
C GLY A 213 3.34 8.84 -21.38
N LEU A 214 3.40 8.85 -20.03
CA LEU A 214 2.34 9.37 -19.19
C LEU A 214 2.14 10.88 -19.41
N GLU A 215 3.22 11.65 -19.41
CA GLU A 215 3.19 13.10 -19.65
C GLU A 215 2.53 13.43 -21.00
N LYS A 216 3.01 12.79 -22.06
CA LYS A 216 2.45 12.95 -23.41
C LYS A 216 0.97 12.56 -23.48
N TYR A 217 0.59 11.45 -22.85
CA TYR A 217 -0.79 11.00 -22.82
C TYR A 217 -1.71 11.99 -22.10
N LEU A 218 -1.31 12.49 -20.94
CA LEU A 218 -2.09 13.47 -20.16
C LEU A 218 -2.28 14.77 -20.95
N SER A 219 -1.26 15.24 -21.66
CA SER A 219 -1.35 16.38 -22.57
C SER A 219 -2.37 16.15 -23.68
N LEU A 220 -2.35 14.97 -24.32
CA LEU A 220 -3.31 14.63 -25.40
C LEU A 220 -4.78 14.63 -24.93
N ILE A 221 -5.02 14.26 -23.67
CA ILE A 221 -6.37 14.30 -23.08
C ILE A 221 -6.67 15.62 -22.38
N HIS A 222 -5.93 16.70 -22.69
CA HIS A 222 -6.11 18.05 -22.12
C HIS A 222 -6.17 18.10 -20.59
N ILE A 223 -5.37 17.31 -19.94
CA ILE A 223 -5.06 17.44 -18.52
C ILE A 223 -3.77 18.26 -18.44
N SER A 224 -3.76 19.33 -17.65
CA SER A 224 -2.59 20.20 -17.44
C SER A 224 -1.36 19.35 -17.12
N GLU A 225 -0.17 19.81 -17.56
CA GLU A 225 1.09 19.11 -17.32
C GLU A 225 1.21 18.62 -15.88
N PRO A 226 1.65 17.35 -15.69
CA PRO A 226 1.86 16.84 -14.35
C PRO A 226 2.93 17.68 -13.65
N THR A 227 2.58 18.28 -12.53
CA THR A 227 3.56 18.93 -11.68
C THR A 227 4.49 17.86 -11.12
N ARG A 228 5.75 17.88 -11.51
CA ARG A 228 6.78 17.00 -10.96
C ARG A 228 7.19 17.56 -9.61
N LEU A 229 6.93 16.83 -8.54
CA LEU A 229 7.47 17.15 -7.23
C LEU A 229 8.95 16.74 -7.22
N SER A 230 9.85 17.71 -7.06
CA SER A 230 11.22 17.45 -6.65
C SER A 230 11.15 16.87 -5.23
N GLY A 231 11.65 15.65 -5.04
CA GLY A 231 11.78 15.00 -3.74
C GLY A 231 12.82 15.69 -2.86
#